data_d17739ef72ed45acde2f9a8e719f939f
#
_entry.id   d17739ef72ed45acde2f9a8e719f939f
#
_cell.length_a   1.000
_cell.length_b   1.000
_cell.length_c   1.000
_cell.angle_alpha   90.00
_cell.angle_beta   90.00
_cell.angle_gamma   90.00
#
_symmetry.space_group_name_H-M   'P 1'
#
loop_
_entity.id
_entity.type
_entity.pdbx_description
1 polymer ?
#
loop_
_entity_poly.entity_id
_entity_poly.type
_entity_poly.pdbx_seq_one_letter_code
_entity_poly.pdbx_strand_id
1 'polypeptide(L)'
;MTGKVLIWGGTGGIGSASARLLSRSGFDLHLVGRDASKLSALAEELRCTTSQADVEDDLAFARVSAEAGATRAGLVYAVGSINLRPLARLSVADFARDFRVNAMGAALAVQAALPALKASPQTASVVLFSSVAVAQGFAAHASVSMAKGAVEGLTRALAAELAPKVRINAIAPSLTDTPLAAGLTGNPQMAASIAQLHALQRLGRPQDIAALAAFLISDQADWMSGQVIAVDGGRSRLRTKG
;
A
#
# COMPACT_ATOMS: atom_id res chain seq x y z
N MET A 1 -1.35 5.91 -20.45
CA MET A 1 -0.12 6.35 -19.73
C MET A 1 0.88 5.20 -19.75
N THR A 2 2.09 5.44 -20.19
CA THR A 2 3.20 4.47 -20.14
C THR A 2 4.31 5.12 -19.34
N GLY A 3 5.09 4.35 -18.60
CA GLY A 3 6.19 4.83 -17.78
C GLY A 3 6.45 3.86 -16.63
N LYS A 4 7.51 4.10 -15.86
CA LYS A 4 7.92 3.20 -14.79
C LYS A 4 7.16 3.45 -13.50
N VAL A 5 6.68 2.39 -12.87
CA VAL A 5 6.06 2.42 -11.53
C VAL A 5 6.95 1.67 -10.55
N LEU A 6 7.32 2.33 -9.44
CA LEU A 6 8.06 1.75 -8.34
C LEU A 6 7.08 1.15 -7.32
N ILE A 7 7.26 -0.14 -6.97
CA ILE A 7 6.37 -0.84 -6.04
C ILE A 7 7.15 -1.38 -4.85
N TRP A 8 7.07 -0.69 -3.72
CA TRP A 8 7.56 -1.20 -2.43
C TRP A 8 6.60 -2.26 -1.90
N GLY A 9 7.13 -3.38 -1.42
CA GLY A 9 6.33 -4.54 -1.02
C GLY A 9 5.79 -5.33 -2.22
N GLY A 10 6.49 -5.27 -3.37
CA GLY A 10 6.08 -5.89 -4.62
C GLY A 10 5.86 -7.39 -4.57
N THR A 11 6.47 -8.11 -3.61
CA THR A 11 6.28 -9.56 -3.39
C THR A 11 5.18 -9.90 -2.39
N GLY A 12 4.55 -8.90 -1.76
CA GLY A 12 3.39 -9.08 -0.88
C GLY A 12 2.10 -9.37 -1.66
N GLY A 13 1.03 -9.78 -0.95
CA GLY A 13 -0.24 -10.13 -1.61
C GLY A 13 -0.79 -8.99 -2.47
N ILE A 14 -1.00 -7.81 -1.89
CA ILE A 14 -1.52 -6.64 -2.62
C ILE A 14 -0.48 -6.10 -3.62
N GLY A 15 0.79 -6.02 -3.23
CA GLY A 15 1.85 -5.50 -4.10
C GLY A 15 2.02 -6.33 -5.37
N SER A 16 2.07 -7.65 -5.27
CA SER A 16 2.20 -8.54 -6.44
C SER A 16 0.96 -8.53 -7.34
N ALA A 17 -0.24 -8.45 -6.74
CA ALA A 17 -1.47 -8.29 -7.51
C ALA A 17 -1.50 -6.94 -8.26
N SER A 18 -1.06 -5.86 -7.62
CA SER A 18 -0.92 -4.53 -8.25
C SER A 18 0.10 -4.56 -9.38
N ALA A 19 1.27 -5.21 -9.15
CA ALA A 19 2.30 -5.36 -10.17
C ALA A 19 1.77 -6.04 -11.44
N ARG A 20 1.04 -7.15 -11.27
CA ARG A 20 0.44 -7.88 -12.41
C ARG A 20 -0.57 -7.04 -13.19
N LEU A 21 -1.41 -6.27 -12.51
CA LEU A 21 -2.39 -5.41 -13.17
C LEU A 21 -1.72 -4.25 -13.91
N LEU A 22 -0.75 -3.59 -13.28
CA LEU A 22 -0.01 -2.48 -13.89
C LEU A 22 0.81 -2.94 -15.09
N SER A 23 1.47 -4.12 -15.02
CA SER A 23 2.17 -4.71 -16.14
C SER A 23 1.24 -4.97 -17.33
N ARG A 24 0.05 -5.55 -17.09
CA ARG A 24 -0.98 -5.76 -18.14
C ARG A 24 -1.49 -4.46 -18.73
N SER A 25 -1.45 -3.38 -17.98
CA SER A 25 -1.82 -2.03 -18.44
C SER A 25 -0.68 -1.31 -19.19
N GLY A 26 0.46 -1.98 -19.42
CA GLY A 26 1.59 -1.46 -20.19
C GLY A 26 2.56 -0.58 -19.41
N PHE A 27 2.54 -0.62 -18.09
CA PHE A 27 3.55 0.06 -17.27
C PHE A 27 4.82 -0.79 -17.13
N ASP A 28 5.97 -0.15 -17.21
CA ASP A 28 7.23 -0.72 -16.76
C ASP A 28 7.25 -0.74 -15.23
N LEU A 29 7.85 -1.77 -14.65
CA LEU A 29 7.84 -1.93 -13.21
C LEU A 29 9.27 -2.00 -12.63
N HIS A 30 9.41 -1.48 -11.41
CA HIS A 30 10.52 -1.76 -10.53
C HIS A 30 9.98 -2.25 -9.18
N LEU A 31 10.26 -3.51 -8.82
CA LEU A 31 9.69 -4.12 -7.63
C LEU A 31 10.70 -4.14 -6.49
N VAL A 32 10.24 -3.85 -5.29
CA VAL A 32 11.06 -3.87 -4.08
C VAL A 32 10.48 -4.84 -3.07
N GLY A 33 11.34 -5.66 -2.48
CA GLY A 33 10.98 -6.62 -1.44
C GLY A 33 12.19 -7.16 -0.70
N ARG A 34 11.96 -7.91 0.37
CA ARG A 34 13.03 -8.48 1.20
C ARG A 34 13.50 -9.85 0.73
N ASP A 35 12.62 -10.60 0.09
CA ASP A 35 12.86 -11.97 -0.34
C ASP A 35 13.35 -11.97 -1.80
N ALA A 36 14.64 -12.23 -1.98
CA ALA A 36 15.28 -12.22 -3.28
C ALA A 36 14.70 -13.29 -4.24
N SER A 37 14.34 -14.46 -3.72
CA SER A 37 13.81 -15.55 -4.57
C SER A 37 12.42 -15.20 -5.10
N LYS A 38 11.54 -14.63 -4.27
CA LYS A 38 10.23 -14.15 -4.72
C LYS A 38 10.34 -12.97 -5.69
N LEU A 39 11.32 -12.07 -5.46
CA LEU A 39 11.58 -10.98 -6.40
C LEU A 39 12.02 -11.50 -7.76
N SER A 40 12.98 -12.45 -7.80
CA SER A 40 13.48 -13.04 -9.04
C SER A 40 12.35 -13.73 -9.83
N ALA A 41 11.54 -14.57 -9.16
CA ALA A 41 10.42 -15.24 -9.81
C ALA A 41 9.39 -14.25 -10.41
N LEU A 42 9.07 -13.18 -9.66
CA LEU A 42 8.11 -12.19 -10.13
C LEU A 42 8.72 -11.28 -11.22
N ALA A 43 10.02 -11.01 -11.16
CA ALA A 43 10.73 -10.28 -12.19
C ALA A 43 10.76 -11.02 -13.52
N GLU A 44 10.97 -12.34 -13.50
CA GLU A 44 10.89 -13.19 -14.68
C GLU A 44 9.48 -13.21 -15.26
N GLU A 45 8.44 -13.42 -14.40
CA GLU A 45 7.03 -13.41 -14.81
C GLU A 45 6.64 -12.09 -15.51
N LEU A 46 7.04 -10.95 -14.93
CA LEU A 46 6.59 -9.62 -15.37
C LEU A 46 7.62 -8.89 -16.24
N ARG A 47 8.79 -9.48 -16.49
CA ARG A 47 9.90 -8.89 -17.23
C ARG A 47 10.28 -7.49 -16.72
N CYS A 48 10.47 -7.38 -15.40
CA CYS A 48 10.71 -6.11 -14.75
C CYS A 48 12.01 -6.12 -13.93
N THR A 49 12.46 -4.93 -13.51
CA THR A 49 13.65 -4.78 -12.66
C THR A 49 13.26 -4.86 -11.17
N THR A 50 14.22 -5.19 -10.32
CA THR A 50 13.98 -5.36 -8.88
C THR A 50 15.13 -4.82 -8.03
N SER A 51 14.81 -4.45 -6.78
CA SER A 51 15.78 -4.19 -5.71
C SER A 51 15.42 -5.00 -4.47
N GLN A 52 16.38 -5.70 -3.91
CA GLN A 52 16.21 -6.27 -2.57
C GLN A 52 16.45 -5.18 -1.53
N ALA A 53 15.45 -4.90 -0.68
CA ALA A 53 15.55 -3.88 0.35
C ALA A 53 14.58 -4.13 1.51
N ASP A 54 14.98 -3.67 2.71
CA ASP A 54 14.11 -3.57 3.88
C ASP A 54 13.82 -2.09 4.17
N VAL A 55 12.58 -1.78 4.54
CA VAL A 55 12.16 -0.43 4.93
C VAL A 55 12.69 0.00 6.31
N GLU A 56 13.29 -0.92 7.05
CA GLU A 56 14.00 -0.62 8.30
C GLU A 56 15.42 -0.08 8.04
N ASP A 57 15.95 -0.20 6.82
CA ASP A 57 17.22 0.39 6.38
C ASP A 57 16.99 1.78 5.70
N ASP A 58 17.46 2.83 6.36
CA ASP A 58 17.29 4.21 5.87
C ASP A 58 18.01 4.47 4.55
N LEU A 59 19.13 3.81 4.30
CA LEU A 59 19.92 3.97 3.08
C LEU A 59 19.28 3.29 1.87
N ALA A 60 18.40 2.31 2.11
CA ALA A 60 17.74 1.57 1.06
C ALA A 60 16.86 2.46 0.17
N PHE A 61 16.22 3.49 0.71
CA PHE A 61 15.30 4.33 -0.06
C PHE A 61 16.02 5.10 -1.19
N ALA A 62 17.14 5.74 -0.88
CA ALA A 62 17.93 6.47 -1.88
C ALA A 62 18.53 5.52 -2.92
N ARG A 63 19.10 4.39 -2.50
CA ARG A 63 19.65 3.38 -3.38
C ARG A 63 18.61 2.82 -4.35
N VAL A 64 17.47 2.35 -3.83
CA VAL A 64 16.35 1.84 -4.63
C VAL A 64 15.84 2.91 -5.60
N SER A 65 15.75 4.15 -5.15
CA SER A 65 15.32 5.24 -6.03
C SER A 65 16.27 5.43 -7.22
N ALA A 66 17.58 5.34 -7.01
CA ALA A 66 18.58 5.42 -8.08
C ALA A 66 18.47 4.23 -9.03
N GLU A 67 18.40 3.00 -8.51
CA GLU A 67 18.27 1.75 -9.28
C GLU A 67 17.01 1.72 -10.16
N ALA A 68 15.90 2.31 -9.67
CA ALA A 68 14.65 2.35 -10.42
C ALA A 68 14.64 3.37 -11.58
N GLY A 69 15.65 4.24 -11.69
CA GLY A 69 15.84 5.17 -12.82
C GLY A 69 15.37 6.60 -12.55
N ALA A 70 15.57 7.49 -13.54
CA ALA A 70 15.46 8.94 -13.38
C ALA A 70 14.03 9.50 -13.53
N THR A 71 13.10 8.75 -14.11
CA THR A 71 11.71 9.20 -14.32
C THR A 71 10.72 8.12 -13.89
N ARG A 72 9.58 8.55 -13.29
CA ARG A 72 8.53 7.63 -12.82
C ARG A 72 7.15 8.16 -13.06
N ALA A 73 6.30 7.31 -13.65
CA ALA A 73 4.87 7.55 -13.76
C ALA A 73 4.15 7.39 -12.41
N GLY A 74 4.71 6.56 -11.51
CA GLY A 74 4.08 6.35 -10.21
C GLY A 74 4.89 5.60 -9.17
N LEU A 75 4.35 5.58 -7.95
CA LEU A 75 4.86 4.82 -6.81
C LEU A 75 3.70 4.16 -6.07
N VAL A 76 3.84 2.89 -5.72
CA VAL A 76 2.93 2.16 -4.85
C VAL A 76 3.70 1.71 -3.61
N TYR A 77 3.29 2.16 -2.42
CA TYR A 77 3.89 1.71 -1.17
C TYR A 77 2.99 0.69 -0.49
N ALA A 78 3.18 -0.60 -0.83
CA ALA A 78 2.37 -1.73 -0.34
C ALA A 78 3.02 -2.49 0.83
N VAL A 79 3.93 -1.83 1.56
CA VAL A 79 4.51 -2.38 2.80
C VAL A 79 3.63 -2.03 3.98
N GLY A 80 3.50 -2.95 4.92
CA GLY A 80 2.74 -2.73 6.14
C GLY A 80 2.94 -3.82 7.18
N SER A 81 2.37 -3.60 8.35
CA SER A 81 2.34 -4.54 9.48
C SER A 81 0.92 -4.77 9.97
N ILE A 82 0.70 -5.91 10.63
CA ILE A 82 -0.51 -6.20 11.41
C ILE A 82 -0.04 -6.58 12.80
N ASN A 83 -0.25 -5.69 13.78
CA ASN A 83 0.07 -5.90 15.18
C ASN A 83 -1.20 -5.66 16.00
N LEU A 84 -1.88 -6.75 16.36
CA LEU A 84 -3.16 -6.72 17.06
C LEU A 84 -2.96 -7.12 18.51
N ARG A 85 -2.85 -6.12 19.38
CA ARG A 85 -2.67 -6.31 20.81
C ARG A 85 -3.50 -5.30 21.60
N PRO A 86 -4.11 -5.70 22.74
CA PRO A 86 -4.69 -4.78 23.70
C PRO A 86 -3.67 -3.71 24.12
N LEU A 87 -4.11 -2.47 24.35
CA LEU A 87 -3.25 -1.35 24.70
C LEU A 87 -2.29 -1.68 25.86
N ALA A 88 -2.79 -2.38 26.88
CA ALA A 88 -1.98 -2.77 28.05
C ALA A 88 -0.81 -3.73 27.74
N ARG A 89 -0.78 -4.32 26.53
CA ARG A 89 0.29 -5.24 26.10
C ARG A 89 1.17 -4.65 25.00
N LEU A 90 0.93 -3.41 24.60
CA LEU A 90 1.76 -2.71 23.63
C LEU A 90 2.96 -2.08 24.33
N SER A 91 4.14 -2.27 23.77
CA SER A 91 5.37 -1.63 24.17
C SER A 91 5.67 -0.40 23.30
N VAL A 92 6.60 0.45 23.74
CA VAL A 92 7.13 1.56 22.93
C VAL A 92 7.69 1.05 21.59
N ALA A 93 8.35 -0.12 21.60
CA ALA A 93 8.91 -0.73 20.40
C ALA A 93 7.81 -1.16 19.39
N ASP A 94 6.65 -1.64 19.87
CA ASP A 94 5.51 -1.96 18.99
C ASP A 94 5.00 -0.71 18.26
N PHE A 95 4.82 0.40 18.98
CA PHE A 95 4.42 1.68 18.38
C PHE A 95 5.46 2.20 17.39
N ALA A 96 6.73 2.21 17.79
CA ALA A 96 7.82 2.68 16.93
C ALA A 96 7.92 1.85 15.65
N ARG A 97 7.83 0.52 15.74
CA ARG A 97 7.91 -0.36 14.59
C ARG A 97 6.73 -0.19 13.64
N ASP A 98 5.49 -0.16 14.16
CA ASP A 98 4.31 0.04 13.31
C ASP A 98 4.37 1.40 12.62
N PHE A 99 4.78 2.45 13.31
CA PHE A 99 4.97 3.77 12.71
C PHE A 99 6.09 3.76 11.67
N ARG A 100 7.23 3.13 11.97
CA ARG A 100 8.37 3.00 11.06
C ARG A 100 7.98 2.32 9.75
N VAL A 101 7.35 1.15 9.84
CA VAL A 101 7.02 0.33 8.67
C VAL A 101 5.92 0.96 7.83
N ASN A 102 4.88 1.50 8.46
CA ASN A 102 3.69 1.97 7.74
C ASN A 102 3.79 3.43 7.29
N ALA A 103 4.16 4.35 8.20
CA ALA A 103 4.09 5.79 7.95
C ALA A 103 5.44 6.37 7.52
N MET A 104 6.49 6.17 8.32
CA MET A 104 7.81 6.71 8.02
C MET A 104 8.40 6.11 6.75
N GLY A 105 8.29 4.78 6.56
CA GLY A 105 8.73 4.11 5.33
C GLY A 105 8.00 4.64 4.09
N ALA A 106 6.69 4.91 4.19
CA ALA A 106 5.94 5.53 3.10
C ALA A 106 6.46 6.94 2.77
N ALA A 107 6.70 7.76 3.80
CA ALA A 107 7.23 9.11 3.62
C ALA A 107 8.62 9.09 2.97
N LEU A 108 9.53 8.25 3.45
CA LEU A 108 10.89 8.11 2.92
C LEU A 108 10.90 7.57 1.48
N ALA A 109 10.01 6.62 1.15
CA ALA A 109 9.88 6.11 -0.20
C ALA A 109 9.43 7.20 -1.18
N VAL A 110 8.45 8.04 -0.79
CA VAL A 110 8.02 9.18 -1.61
C VAL A 110 9.11 10.22 -1.71
N GLN A 111 9.76 10.58 -0.59
CA GLN A 111 10.84 11.57 -0.54
C GLN A 111 11.99 11.19 -1.49
N ALA A 112 12.48 9.95 -1.41
CA ALA A 112 13.56 9.46 -2.27
C ALA A 112 13.14 9.40 -3.75
N ALA A 113 11.87 9.13 -4.04
CA ALA A 113 11.34 9.04 -5.39
C ALA A 113 10.98 10.42 -5.99
N LEU A 114 10.89 11.48 -5.16
CA LEU A 114 10.32 12.77 -5.55
C LEU A 114 10.97 13.42 -6.78
N PRO A 115 12.32 13.45 -6.92
CA PRO A 115 12.93 13.98 -8.14
C PRO A 115 12.46 13.28 -9.40
N ALA A 116 12.39 11.94 -9.38
CA ALA A 116 11.99 11.14 -10.53
C ALA A 116 10.47 11.22 -10.81
N LEU A 117 9.63 11.37 -9.78
CA LEU A 117 8.19 11.64 -9.95
C LEU A 117 7.95 13.00 -10.59
N LYS A 118 8.67 14.05 -10.15
CA LYS A 118 8.60 15.40 -10.74
C LYS A 118 9.14 15.47 -12.15
N ALA A 119 10.10 14.62 -12.51
CA ALA A 119 10.68 14.51 -13.85
C ALA A 119 9.77 13.72 -14.83
N SER A 120 8.66 13.16 -14.36
CA SER A 120 7.68 12.50 -15.25
C SER A 120 7.17 13.48 -16.30
N PRO A 121 7.07 13.08 -17.58
CA PRO A 121 6.50 13.92 -18.63
C PRO A 121 5.00 14.18 -18.41
N GLN A 122 4.34 13.33 -17.63
CA GLN A 122 2.93 13.45 -17.27
C GLN A 122 2.79 13.59 -15.74
N THR A 123 1.60 13.93 -15.26
CA THR A 123 1.31 13.95 -13.82
C THR A 123 1.53 12.56 -13.22
N ALA A 124 2.51 12.44 -12.33
CA ALA A 124 2.79 11.18 -11.65
C ALA A 124 1.74 10.88 -10.58
N SER A 125 1.65 9.62 -10.15
CA SER A 125 0.68 9.19 -9.12
C SER A 125 1.33 8.34 -8.04
N VAL A 126 0.99 8.62 -6.78
CA VAL A 126 1.41 7.84 -5.61
C VAL A 126 0.20 7.21 -4.95
N VAL A 127 0.30 5.92 -4.64
CA VAL A 127 -0.71 5.17 -3.90
C VAL A 127 -0.12 4.66 -2.59
N LEU A 128 -0.71 5.07 -1.49
CA LEU A 128 -0.40 4.64 -0.13
C LEU A 128 -1.50 3.72 0.42
N PHE A 129 -1.24 3.02 1.52
CA PHE A 129 -2.23 2.12 2.13
C PHE A 129 -2.50 2.49 3.59
N SER A 130 -3.73 2.92 3.86
CA SER A 130 -4.33 3.05 5.19
C SER A 130 -5.04 1.75 5.61
N SER A 131 -6.07 1.86 6.38
CA SER A 131 -6.96 0.78 6.81
C SER A 131 -8.32 1.35 7.23
N VAL A 132 -9.40 0.62 7.02
CA VAL A 132 -10.72 0.98 7.58
C VAL A 132 -10.71 1.06 9.11
N ALA A 133 -9.72 0.45 9.77
CA ALA A 133 -9.54 0.52 11.21
C ALA A 133 -9.29 1.95 11.73
N VAL A 134 -8.79 2.86 10.88
CA VAL A 134 -8.57 4.27 11.24
C VAL A 134 -9.91 4.98 11.44
N ALA A 135 -10.83 4.85 10.48
CA ALA A 135 -12.11 5.55 10.51
C ALA A 135 -13.14 4.86 11.39
N GLN A 136 -13.12 3.52 11.46
CA GLN A 136 -14.14 2.74 12.16
C GLN A 136 -13.78 2.45 13.63
N GLY A 137 -12.49 2.33 13.95
CA GLY A 137 -12.00 1.94 15.26
C GLY A 137 -12.26 0.47 15.58
N PHE A 138 -11.21 -0.27 15.87
CA PHE A 138 -11.31 -1.67 16.29
C PHE A 138 -10.53 -1.90 17.58
N ALA A 139 -11.04 -2.77 18.45
CA ALA A 139 -10.30 -3.20 19.63
C ALA A 139 -8.96 -3.83 19.22
N ALA A 140 -7.94 -3.66 20.05
CA ALA A 140 -6.58 -4.17 19.84
C ALA A 140 -5.84 -3.64 18.60
N HIS A 141 -6.27 -2.52 18.01
CA HIS A 141 -5.64 -1.90 16.82
C HIS A 141 -4.89 -0.59 17.12
N ALA A 142 -4.62 -0.25 18.38
CA ALA A 142 -4.13 1.08 18.76
C ALA A 142 -2.87 1.50 18.00
N SER A 143 -1.81 0.66 17.95
CA SER A 143 -0.54 1.04 17.30
C SER A 143 -0.67 1.08 15.77
N VAL A 144 -1.29 0.08 15.16
CA VAL A 144 -1.47 0.04 13.70
C VAL A 144 -2.42 1.12 13.21
N SER A 145 -3.51 1.42 13.95
CA SER A 145 -4.43 2.51 13.58
C SER A 145 -3.77 3.88 13.69
N MET A 146 -2.94 4.09 14.73
CA MET A 146 -2.14 5.32 14.86
C MET A 146 -1.20 5.49 13.65
N ALA A 147 -0.48 4.45 13.27
CA ALA A 147 0.44 4.49 12.13
C ALA A 147 -0.30 4.69 10.79
N LYS A 148 -1.45 4.02 10.61
CA LYS A 148 -2.27 4.18 9.39
C LYS A 148 -3.00 5.53 9.33
N GLY A 149 -3.38 6.10 10.47
CA GLY A 149 -3.88 7.48 10.55
C GLY A 149 -2.82 8.49 10.13
N ALA A 150 -1.56 8.27 10.50
CA ALA A 150 -0.44 9.09 10.02
C ALA A 150 -0.27 9.01 8.49
N VAL A 151 -0.50 7.84 7.87
CA VAL A 151 -0.51 7.71 6.39
C VAL A 151 -1.60 8.56 5.75
N GLU A 152 -2.78 8.65 6.37
CA GLU A 152 -3.86 9.52 5.87
C GLU A 152 -3.51 11.01 5.95
N GLY A 153 -2.90 11.43 7.07
CA GLY A 153 -2.37 12.79 7.22
C GLY A 153 -1.30 13.09 6.18
N LEU A 154 -0.33 12.18 6.01
CA LEU A 154 0.73 12.26 5.00
C LEU A 154 0.15 12.36 3.57
N THR A 155 -0.87 11.56 3.25
CA THR A 155 -1.54 11.59 1.95
C THR A 155 -2.07 12.98 1.62
N ARG A 156 -2.78 13.62 2.53
CA ARG A 156 -3.35 14.96 2.31
C ARG A 156 -2.29 16.05 2.22
N ALA A 157 -1.29 15.99 3.12
CA ALA A 157 -0.20 16.97 3.13
C ALA A 157 0.60 16.91 1.82
N LEU A 158 1.04 15.72 1.40
CA LEU A 158 1.81 15.57 0.17
C LEU A 158 0.97 15.85 -1.09
N ALA A 159 -0.32 15.53 -1.09
CA ALA A 159 -1.21 15.87 -2.19
C ALA A 159 -1.29 17.40 -2.40
N ALA A 160 -1.37 18.16 -1.31
CA ALA A 160 -1.37 19.62 -1.37
C ALA A 160 -0.01 20.19 -1.81
N GLU A 161 1.08 19.66 -1.26
CA GLU A 161 2.44 20.16 -1.52
C GLU A 161 2.91 19.88 -2.96
N LEU A 162 2.53 18.72 -3.52
CA LEU A 162 3.08 18.23 -4.78
C LEU A 162 2.17 18.46 -5.99
N ALA A 163 0.98 18.99 -5.78
CA ALA A 163 0.11 19.39 -6.88
C ALA A 163 0.76 20.52 -7.70
N PRO A 164 0.51 20.59 -9.04
CA PRO A 164 -0.24 19.64 -9.86
C PRO A 164 0.62 18.49 -10.42
N LYS A 165 1.90 18.40 -10.06
CA LYS A 165 2.86 17.48 -10.67
C LYS A 165 2.70 16.03 -10.22
N VAL A 166 2.26 15.83 -8.97
CA VAL A 166 2.11 14.48 -8.39
C VAL A 166 0.77 14.39 -7.67
N ARG A 167 -0.04 13.40 -8.02
CA ARG A 167 -1.26 13.03 -7.29
C ARG A 167 -0.91 12.04 -6.20
N ILE A 168 -1.48 12.20 -5.02
CA ILE A 168 -1.28 11.29 -3.88
C ILE A 168 -2.64 10.84 -3.37
N ASN A 169 -2.88 9.53 -3.33
CA ASN A 169 -4.09 8.96 -2.76
C ASN A 169 -3.76 7.76 -1.85
N ALA A 170 -4.64 7.45 -0.92
CA ALA A 170 -4.54 6.28 -0.07
C ALA A 170 -5.73 5.35 -0.28
N ILE A 171 -5.48 4.06 -0.21
CA ILE A 171 -6.50 3.02 -0.17
C ILE A 171 -6.61 2.56 1.28
N ALA A 172 -7.83 2.41 1.80
CA ALA A 172 -8.13 1.87 3.12
C ALA A 172 -8.83 0.51 3.00
N PRO A 173 -8.06 -0.61 2.96
CA PRO A 173 -8.65 -1.94 2.89
C PRO A 173 -9.30 -2.36 4.21
N SER A 174 -10.29 -3.24 4.14
CA SER A 174 -10.63 -4.15 5.23
C SER A 174 -9.76 -5.41 5.15
N LEU A 175 -10.03 -6.41 6.02
CA LEU A 175 -9.25 -7.63 6.03
C LEU A 175 -9.24 -8.29 4.65
N THR A 176 -8.04 -8.40 4.12
CA THR A 176 -7.75 -8.96 2.79
C THR A 176 -6.93 -10.23 2.98
N ASP A 177 -7.31 -11.29 2.30
CA ASP A 177 -6.61 -12.58 2.36
C ASP A 177 -5.24 -12.48 1.67
N THR A 178 -4.21 -12.32 2.50
CA THR A 178 -2.82 -12.11 2.09
C THR A 178 -1.90 -12.86 3.05
N PRO A 179 -0.64 -13.13 2.66
CA PRO A 179 0.35 -13.69 3.58
C PRO A 179 0.54 -12.85 4.86
N LEU A 180 0.40 -11.52 4.77
CA LEU A 180 0.47 -10.62 5.93
C LEU A 180 -0.68 -10.88 6.92
N ALA A 181 -1.85 -11.24 6.44
CA ALA A 181 -3.05 -11.51 7.23
C ALA A 181 -3.19 -12.98 7.67
N ALA A 182 -2.22 -13.85 7.33
CA ALA A 182 -2.31 -15.30 7.55
C ALA A 182 -2.61 -15.68 9.02
N GLY A 183 -2.14 -14.88 10.01
CA GLY A 183 -2.48 -15.08 11.42
C GLY A 183 -3.98 -14.94 11.73
N LEU A 184 -4.75 -14.26 10.89
CA LEU A 184 -6.20 -14.07 11.02
C LEU A 184 -6.97 -14.93 10.04
N THR A 185 -6.46 -15.10 8.81
CA THR A 185 -7.16 -15.81 7.73
C THR A 185 -6.84 -17.31 7.70
N GLY A 186 -5.76 -17.73 8.36
CA GLY A 186 -5.36 -19.14 8.44
C GLY A 186 -6.27 -20.02 9.30
N ASN A 187 -7.11 -19.43 10.16
CA ASN A 187 -8.17 -20.14 10.86
C ASN A 187 -9.49 -19.98 10.10
N PRO A 188 -10.07 -21.07 9.51
CA PRO A 188 -11.28 -20.97 8.69
C PRO A 188 -12.49 -20.40 9.43
N GLN A 189 -12.64 -20.72 10.72
CA GLN A 189 -13.77 -20.24 11.53
C GLN A 189 -13.65 -18.73 11.81
N MET A 190 -12.44 -18.26 12.13
CA MET A 190 -12.15 -16.84 12.31
C MET A 190 -12.33 -16.07 10.99
N ALA A 191 -11.81 -16.60 9.89
CA ALA A 191 -11.96 -16.01 8.56
C ALA A 191 -13.45 -15.88 8.18
N ALA A 192 -14.25 -16.95 8.38
CA ALA A 192 -15.70 -16.92 8.13
C ALA A 192 -16.43 -15.91 9.01
N SER A 193 -16.11 -15.83 10.31
CA SER A 193 -16.70 -14.85 11.23
C SER A 193 -16.39 -13.42 10.78
N ILE A 194 -15.16 -13.14 10.37
CA ILE A 194 -14.79 -11.81 9.88
C ILE A 194 -15.45 -11.51 8.52
N ALA A 195 -15.58 -12.51 7.65
CA ALA A 195 -16.26 -12.38 6.36
C ALA A 195 -17.71 -11.91 6.53
N GLN A 196 -18.44 -12.44 7.54
CA GLN A 196 -19.82 -12.05 7.86
C GLN A 196 -19.97 -10.59 8.34
N LEU A 197 -18.88 -9.94 8.76
CA LEU A 197 -18.90 -8.52 9.14
C LEU A 197 -18.89 -7.58 7.93
N HIS A 198 -18.65 -8.10 6.73
CA HIS A 198 -18.71 -7.34 5.49
C HIS A 198 -20.10 -7.46 4.87
N ALA A 199 -20.63 -6.37 4.30
CA ALA A 199 -21.91 -6.40 3.58
C ALA A 199 -21.88 -7.42 2.42
N LEU A 200 -20.73 -7.58 1.76
CA LEU A 200 -20.53 -8.57 0.69
C LEU A 200 -20.18 -9.98 1.20
N GLN A 201 -20.19 -10.22 2.50
CA GLN A 201 -20.06 -11.52 3.19
C GLN A 201 -18.83 -12.36 2.75
N ARG A 202 -17.74 -11.70 2.40
CA ARG A 202 -16.45 -12.33 2.11
C ARG A 202 -15.28 -11.45 2.58
N LEU A 203 -14.11 -12.05 2.72
CA LEU A 203 -12.87 -11.30 2.85
C LEU A 203 -12.50 -10.63 1.53
N GLY A 204 -11.73 -9.54 1.62
CA GLY A 204 -11.10 -8.95 0.45
C GLY A 204 -10.09 -9.92 -0.18
N ARG A 205 -9.93 -9.85 -1.50
CA ARG A 205 -8.84 -10.51 -2.24
C ARG A 205 -7.79 -9.46 -2.59
N PRO A 206 -6.51 -9.84 -2.72
CA PRO A 206 -5.48 -8.91 -3.20
C PRO A 206 -5.88 -8.15 -4.47
N GLN A 207 -6.59 -8.82 -5.39
CA GLN A 207 -7.07 -8.26 -6.65
C GLN A 207 -8.12 -7.16 -6.46
N ASP A 208 -8.97 -7.26 -5.44
CA ASP A 208 -9.97 -6.22 -5.13
C ASP A 208 -9.28 -4.88 -4.81
N ILE A 209 -8.17 -4.94 -4.08
CA ILE A 209 -7.38 -3.77 -3.68
C ILE A 209 -6.49 -3.28 -4.83
N ALA A 210 -5.87 -4.22 -5.54
CA ALA A 210 -4.98 -3.94 -6.66
C ALA A 210 -5.71 -3.25 -7.83
N ALA A 211 -6.99 -3.55 -8.05
CA ALA A 211 -7.81 -2.90 -9.07
C ALA A 211 -7.89 -1.38 -8.85
N LEU A 212 -8.15 -0.95 -7.60
CA LEU A 212 -8.16 0.47 -7.27
C LEU A 212 -6.75 1.08 -7.33
N ALA A 213 -5.71 0.35 -6.91
CA ALA A 213 -4.34 0.84 -7.00
C ALA A 213 -3.93 1.08 -8.45
N ALA A 214 -4.23 0.17 -9.37
CA ALA A 214 -3.96 0.32 -10.80
C ALA A 214 -4.75 1.49 -11.40
N PHE A 215 -6.03 1.64 -11.05
CA PHE A 215 -6.86 2.77 -11.48
C PHE A 215 -6.27 4.10 -10.99
N LEU A 216 -5.88 4.21 -9.72
CA LEU A 216 -5.30 5.45 -9.16
C LEU A 216 -3.95 5.81 -9.78
N ILE A 217 -3.15 4.83 -10.20
CA ILE A 217 -1.89 5.07 -10.93
C ILE A 217 -2.15 5.57 -12.35
N SER A 218 -3.24 5.12 -13.00
CA SER A 218 -3.56 5.48 -14.38
C SER A 218 -4.05 6.93 -14.54
N ASP A 219 -4.14 7.40 -15.77
CA ASP A 219 -4.72 8.70 -16.16
C ASP A 219 -6.24 8.75 -16.00
N GLN A 220 -6.91 7.61 -15.88
CA GLN A 220 -8.35 7.57 -15.59
C GLN A 220 -8.71 8.20 -14.23
N ALA A 221 -7.73 8.36 -13.33
CA ALA A 221 -7.88 8.99 -12.03
C ALA A 221 -7.22 10.40 -11.99
N ASP A 222 -7.07 11.09 -13.12
CA ASP A 222 -6.30 12.35 -13.23
C ASP A 222 -6.90 13.50 -12.38
N TRP A 223 -8.20 13.42 -12.04
CA TRP A 223 -8.89 14.39 -11.18
C TRP A 223 -9.00 13.95 -9.72
N MET A 224 -8.21 12.93 -9.31
CA MET A 224 -8.24 12.39 -7.94
C MET A 224 -6.90 12.59 -7.23
N SER A 225 -6.89 13.44 -6.20
CA SER A 225 -5.72 13.64 -5.31
C SER A 225 -6.19 13.92 -3.88
N GLY A 226 -5.41 13.53 -2.87
CA GLY A 226 -5.70 13.74 -1.45
C GLY A 226 -6.79 12.83 -0.87
N GLN A 227 -7.24 11.81 -1.61
CA GLN A 227 -8.35 10.96 -1.20
C GLN A 227 -7.87 9.76 -0.38
N VAL A 228 -8.73 9.34 0.58
CA VAL A 228 -8.63 8.07 1.29
C VAL A 228 -9.86 7.24 0.92
N ILE A 229 -9.66 6.17 0.16
CA ILE A 229 -10.76 5.42 -0.44
C ILE A 229 -10.84 4.03 0.19
N ALA A 230 -11.97 3.72 0.82
CA ALA A 230 -12.21 2.41 1.41
C ALA A 230 -12.49 1.36 0.32
N VAL A 231 -11.84 0.19 0.43
CA VAL A 231 -12.13 -1.02 -0.35
C VAL A 231 -12.34 -2.15 0.65
N ASP A 232 -13.56 -2.35 1.08
CA ASP A 232 -13.88 -3.05 2.32
C ASP A 232 -15.14 -3.91 2.29
N GLY A 233 -15.71 -4.15 1.13
CA GLY A 233 -16.93 -4.93 1.01
C GLY A 233 -18.14 -4.32 1.73
N GLY A 234 -18.13 -3.00 1.96
CA GLY A 234 -19.18 -2.26 2.64
C GLY A 234 -19.08 -2.25 4.17
N ARG A 235 -18.00 -2.81 4.75
CA ARG A 235 -17.87 -2.97 6.21
C ARG A 235 -17.91 -1.65 6.97
N SER A 236 -17.25 -0.60 6.47
CA SER A 236 -17.13 0.66 7.19
C SER A 236 -18.34 1.59 7.04
N ARG A 237 -19.25 1.32 6.11
CA ARG A 237 -20.33 2.23 5.74
C ARG A 237 -21.72 1.64 5.83
N LEU A 238 -21.85 0.32 5.66
CA LEU A 238 -23.15 -0.33 5.56
C LEU A 238 -23.49 -1.12 6.83
N ARG A 239 -24.74 -1.03 7.27
CA ARG A 239 -25.33 -1.94 8.25
C ARG A 239 -26.36 -2.78 7.52
N THR A 240 -26.07 -4.07 7.35
CA THR A 240 -26.95 -5.01 6.63
C THR A 240 -27.85 -5.83 7.53
N LYS A 241 -27.61 -5.74 8.85
CA LYS A 241 -28.47 -6.34 9.88
C LYS A 241 -28.75 -5.23 10.91
N GLY A 242 -30.02 -4.99 11.17
CA GLY A 242 -30.50 -4.08 12.20
C GLY A 242 -30.31 -4.63 13.60
#